data_620faf23e4c54bfd470b3a93d6fc547d
#
_entry.id   620faf23e4c54bfd470b3a93d6fc547d
#
_cell.length_a   1.000
_cell.length_b   1.000
_cell.length_c   1.000
_cell.angle_alpha   90.00
_cell.angle_beta   90.00
_cell.angle_gamma   90.00
#
_symmetry.space_group_name_H-M   'P 1'
#
loop_
_entity.id
_entity.type
_entity.pdbx_description
1 polymer ?
#
loop_
_entity_poly.entity_id
_entity_poly.type
_entity_poly.pdbx_seq_one_letter_code
_entity_poly.pdbx_strand_id
1 'polypeptide(L)'
;MIQKGKVNFLIDGQWGSTGKGKLAGYLYSKGDIDIGISDNMPNAGHTFTKDGKDFILKALPTSCLFDGMTSLIGPQAVLGEEQFQYEMEMIKNELGHYPNVYIHPLACI
;
A
#
# COMPACT_ATOMS: atom_id res chain seq x y z
N MET A 1 5.17 -17.27 9.99
CA MET A 1 5.75 -16.38 8.98
C MET A 1 5.76 -14.93 9.45
N ILE A 2 4.60 -14.35 9.75
CA ILE A 2 4.53 -13.02 10.34
C ILE A 2 4.72 -13.11 11.85
N GLN A 3 5.61 -12.27 12.38
CA GLN A 3 5.86 -12.22 13.82
C GLN A 3 5.23 -10.95 14.40
N LYS A 4 4.34 -11.11 15.38
CA LYS A 4 3.68 -9.98 16.05
C LYS A 4 4.68 -9.17 16.86
N GLY A 5 4.48 -7.85 16.92
CA GLY A 5 5.36 -6.94 17.64
C GLY A 5 6.71 -6.74 16.98
N LYS A 6 6.85 -7.12 15.71
CA LYS A 6 8.08 -7.02 14.94
C LYS A 6 7.83 -6.30 13.63
N VAL A 7 8.91 -5.76 13.06
CA VAL A 7 8.89 -5.26 11.68
C VAL A 7 9.19 -6.43 10.76
N ASN A 8 8.28 -6.67 9.82
CA ASN A 8 8.41 -7.74 8.84
C ASN A 8 8.68 -7.12 7.47
N PHE A 9 9.68 -7.63 6.76
CA PHE A 9 10.05 -7.13 5.44
C PHE A 9 9.61 -8.12 4.37
N LEU A 10 9.01 -7.59 3.30
CA LEU A 10 8.66 -8.35 2.11
C LEU A 10 9.55 -7.89 0.96
N ILE A 11 10.46 -8.76 0.55
CA ILE A 11 11.53 -8.41 -0.39
C ILE A 11 11.46 -9.35 -1.59
N ASP A 12 11.71 -8.81 -2.80
CA ASP A 12 11.84 -9.62 -4.00
C ASP A 12 13.12 -10.44 -3.97
N GLY A 13 13.01 -11.71 -4.32
CA GLY A 13 14.17 -12.57 -4.52
C GLY A 13 14.72 -12.56 -5.93
N GLN A 14 14.12 -11.78 -6.83
CA GLN A 14 14.50 -11.69 -8.23
C GLN A 14 14.14 -10.32 -8.80
N TRP A 15 14.64 -10.03 -10.01
CA TRP A 15 14.34 -8.79 -10.70
C TRP A 15 12.89 -8.77 -11.22
N GLY A 16 12.29 -7.58 -11.22
CA GLY A 16 10.96 -7.36 -11.76
C GLY A 16 9.83 -7.61 -10.76
N SER A 17 8.61 -7.65 -11.28
CA SER A 17 7.41 -7.84 -10.47
C SER A 17 7.29 -9.32 -10.04
N THR A 18 7.18 -9.55 -8.74
CA THR A 18 7.09 -10.91 -8.16
C THR A 18 5.78 -11.15 -7.41
N GLY A 19 4.83 -10.22 -7.49
CA GLY A 19 3.56 -10.35 -6.79
C GLY A 19 3.58 -9.91 -5.33
N LYS A 20 4.54 -9.08 -4.93
CA LYS A 20 4.61 -8.57 -3.56
C LYS A 20 3.33 -7.88 -3.10
N GLY A 21 2.73 -7.07 -3.97
CA GLY A 21 1.50 -6.37 -3.64
C GLY A 21 0.36 -7.32 -3.32
N LYS A 22 0.24 -8.40 -4.08
CA LYS A 22 -0.79 -9.42 -3.83
C LYS A 22 -0.55 -10.16 -2.53
N LEU A 23 0.70 -10.54 -2.26
CA LEU A 23 1.05 -11.22 -1.01
C LEU A 23 0.85 -10.30 0.19
N ALA A 24 1.27 -9.05 0.09
CA ALA A 24 1.07 -8.06 1.15
C ALA A 24 -0.43 -7.88 1.45
N GLY A 25 -1.25 -7.71 0.41
CA GLY A 25 -2.69 -7.61 0.58
C GLY A 25 -3.30 -8.83 1.26
N TYR A 26 -2.85 -10.02 0.88
CA TYR A 26 -3.30 -11.25 1.53
C TYR A 26 -2.94 -11.25 3.02
N LEU A 27 -1.72 -10.86 3.36
CA LEU A 27 -1.29 -10.80 4.76
C LEU A 27 -2.09 -9.76 5.55
N TYR A 28 -2.38 -8.60 4.95
CA TYR A 28 -3.22 -7.59 5.59
C TYR A 28 -4.64 -8.10 5.84
N SER A 29 -5.18 -8.86 4.91
CA SER A 29 -6.54 -9.39 5.04
C SER A 29 -6.70 -10.36 6.21
N LYS A 30 -5.60 -10.93 6.70
CA LYS A 30 -5.63 -11.85 7.85
C LYS A 30 -5.71 -11.14 9.20
N GLY A 31 -5.53 -9.83 9.24
CA GLY A 31 -5.67 -9.04 10.46
C GLY A 31 -4.50 -9.10 11.43
N ASP A 32 -3.36 -9.67 11.03
CA ASP A 32 -2.19 -9.80 11.90
C ASP A 32 -1.23 -8.62 11.79
N ILE A 33 -1.53 -7.67 10.91
CA ILE A 33 -0.67 -6.53 10.62
C ILE A 33 -1.47 -5.26 10.82
N ASP A 34 -0.89 -4.30 11.54
CA ASP A 34 -1.55 -3.02 11.85
C ASP A 34 -1.05 -1.89 10.95
N ILE A 35 0.18 -1.98 10.47
CA ILE A 35 0.84 -0.91 9.73
C ILE A 35 1.46 -1.47 8.47
N GLY A 36 1.14 -0.87 7.34
CA GLY A 36 1.80 -1.15 6.07
C GLY A 36 2.73 0.00 5.68
N ILE A 37 3.91 -0.33 5.18
CA ILE A 37 4.91 0.66 4.77
C ILE A 37 5.31 0.39 3.33
N SER A 38 5.35 1.44 2.51
CA SER A 38 5.92 1.35 1.17
C SER A 38 6.84 2.52 0.89
N ASP A 39 7.76 2.32 -0.04
CA ASP A 39 8.78 3.31 -0.39
C ASP A 39 8.98 3.28 -1.91
N ASN A 40 7.88 3.34 -2.64
CA ASN A 40 7.83 3.05 -4.07
C ASN A 40 8.01 4.27 -4.95
N MET A 41 8.50 4.01 -6.16
CA MET A 41 8.52 4.98 -7.24
C MET A 41 7.18 4.98 -7.98
N PRO A 42 6.77 6.09 -8.64
CA PRO A 42 5.45 6.21 -9.23
C PRO A 42 5.18 5.30 -10.43
N ASN A 43 6.22 4.71 -11.01
CA ASN A 43 6.07 3.78 -12.14
C ASN A 43 5.88 2.32 -11.68
N ALA A 44 5.91 2.06 -10.39
CA ALA A 44 5.74 0.72 -9.82
C ALA A 44 4.31 0.57 -9.29
N GLY A 45 3.42 0.10 -10.15
CA GLY A 45 2.03 -0.15 -9.75
C GLY A 45 1.88 -1.49 -9.03
N HIS A 46 0.93 -1.53 -8.10
CA HIS A 46 0.53 -2.76 -7.40
C HIS A 46 -0.94 -3.03 -7.66
N THR A 47 -1.25 -4.27 -8.03
CA THR A 47 -2.63 -4.70 -8.23
C THR A 47 -3.04 -5.65 -7.12
N PHE A 48 -4.18 -5.39 -6.51
CA PHE A 48 -4.76 -6.29 -5.53
C PHE A 48 -6.26 -6.38 -5.76
N THR A 49 -6.78 -7.61 -5.72
CA THR A 49 -8.21 -7.86 -5.85
C THR A 49 -8.83 -7.96 -4.46
N LYS A 50 -9.76 -7.07 -4.16
CA LYS A 50 -10.47 -7.03 -2.89
C LYS A 50 -11.98 -6.98 -3.15
N ASP A 51 -12.72 -7.91 -2.53
CA ASP A 51 -14.18 -7.99 -2.65
C ASP A 51 -14.64 -8.07 -4.11
N GLY A 52 -13.91 -8.81 -4.93
CA GLY A 52 -14.22 -9.01 -6.35
C GLY A 52 -13.83 -7.88 -7.27
N LYS A 53 -13.18 -6.84 -6.77
CA LYS A 53 -12.71 -5.70 -7.56
C LYS A 53 -11.20 -5.62 -7.58
N ASP A 54 -10.64 -5.29 -8.74
CA ASP A 54 -9.22 -5.06 -8.90
C ASP A 54 -8.88 -3.59 -8.60
N PHE A 55 -7.94 -3.41 -7.71
CA PHE A 55 -7.41 -2.08 -7.37
C PHE A 55 -5.96 -2.00 -7.85
N ILE A 56 -5.69 -0.99 -8.68
CA ILE A 56 -4.34 -0.72 -9.17
C ILE A 56 -3.86 0.55 -8.48
N LEU A 57 -2.85 0.41 -7.62
CA LEU A 57 -2.32 1.52 -6.84
C LEU A 57 -0.91 1.85 -7.32
N LYS A 58 -0.66 3.12 -7.60
CA LYS A 58 0.65 3.63 -8.01
C LYS A 58 1.28 4.54 -6.95
N ALA A 59 0.45 5.23 -6.18
CA ALA A 59 0.91 6.15 -5.15
C ALA A 59 0.75 5.57 -3.75
N LEU A 60 -0.35 4.88 -3.48
CA LEU A 60 -0.69 4.41 -2.14
C LEU A 60 -0.24 2.95 -1.92
N PRO A 61 0.17 2.62 -0.68
CA PRO A 61 0.41 1.23 -0.31
C PRO A 61 -0.87 0.41 -0.36
N THR A 62 -0.74 -0.89 -0.58
CA THR A 62 -1.88 -1.83 -0.59
C THR A 62 -2.64 -1.82 0.74
N SER A 63 -1.96 -1.52 1.85
CA SER A 63 -2.61 -1.41 3.17
C SER A 63 -3.72 -0.37 3.20
N CYS A 64 -3.68 0.62 2.32
CA CYS A 64 -4.75 1.63 2.22
C CYS A 64 -6.10 1.05 1.83
N LEU A 65 -6.15 -0.15 1.25
CA LEU A 65 -7.38 -0.82 0.89
C LEU A 65 -8.13 -1.41 2.10
N PHE A 66 -7.48 -1.43 3.27
CA PHE A 66 -8.04 -2.06 4.46
C PHE A 66 -8.37 -1.00 5.51
N ASP A 67 -9.64 -0.95 5.90
CA ASP A 67 -10.10 -0.03 6.94
C ASP A 67 -9.45 -0.39 8.28
N GLY A 68 -9.06 0.63 9.04
CA GLY A 68 -8.41 0.45 10.33
C GLY A 68 -6.90 0.26 10.28
N MET A 69 -6.33 0.09 9.08
CA MET A 69 -4.87 0.03 8.95
C MET A 69 -4.25 1.42 8.85
N THR A 70 -3.05 1.56 9.38
CA THR A 70 -2.22 2.74 9.18
C THR A 70 -1.22 2.46 8.07
N SER A 71 -1.10 3.40 7.14
CA SER A 71 -0.19 3.28 6.00
C SER A 71 0.87 4.35 6.07
N LEU A 72 2.13 3.96 5.90
CA LEU A 72 3.26 4.87 5.92
C LEU A 72 3.94 4.87 4.55
N ILE A 73 4.21 6.06 4.05
CA ILE A 73 4.99 6.25 2.82
C ILE A 73 6.38 6.73 3.21
N GLY A 74 7.39 5.98 2.80
CA GLY A 74 8.76 6.17 3.25
C GLY A 74 9.50 7.32 2.57
N PRO A 75 10.73 7.59 3.01
CA PRO A 75 11.49 8.77 2.58
C PRO A 75 11.98 8.72 1.14
N GLN A 76 12.07 7.54 0.54
CA GLN A 76 12.54 7.39 -0.84
C GLN A 76 11.41 7.39 -1.86
N ALA A 77 10.17 7.48 -1.40
CA ALA A 77 9.01 7.46 -2.29
C ALA A 77 8.93 8.72 -3.13
N VAL A 78 8.44 8.56 -4.36
CA VAL A 78 8.12 9.68 -5.26
C VAL A 78 6.64 9.57 -5.57
N LEU A 79 5.89 10.64 -5.29
CA LEU A 79 4.44 10.66 -5.41
C LEU A 79 4.00 11.70 -6.43
N GLY A 80 3.07 11.32 -7.31
CA GLY A 80 2.33 12.28 -8.11
C GLY A 80 1.12 12.77 -7.30
N GLU A 81 0.99 14.08 -7.15
CA GLU A 81 -0.09 14.65 -6.34
C GLU A 81 -1.46 14.28 -6.88
N GLU A 82 -1.66 14.39 -8.18
CA GLU A 82 -2.95 14.05 -8.82
C GLU A 82 -3.26 12.57 -8.66
N GLN A 83 -2.27 11.71 -8.84
CA GLN A 83 -2.45 10.27 -8.68
C GLN A 83 -2.77 9.91 -7.23
N PHE A 84 -2.11 10.56 -6.29
CA PHE A 84 -2.36 10.36 -4.86
C PHE A 84 -3.81 10.72 -4.52
N GLN A 85 -4.26 11.89 -4.93
CA GLN A 85 -5.63 12.33 -4.66
C GLN A 85 -6.66 11.44 -5.34
N TYR A 86 -6.39 11.04 -6.58
CA TYR A 86 -7.26 10.13 -7.30
C TYR A 86 -7.44 8.80 -6.54
N GLU A 87 -6.35 8.23 -6.06
CA GLU A 87 -6.42 6.94 -5.34
C GLU A 87 -7.12 7.09 -4.00
N MET A 88 -6.90 8.19 -3.28
CA MET A 88 -7.61 8.45 -2.02
C MET A 88 -9.12 8.52 -2.23
N GLU A 89 -9.58 9.26 -3.23
CA GLU A 89 -11.00 9.37 -3.53
C GLU A 89 -11.59 8.08 -4.08
N MET A 90 -10.84 7.35 -4.90
CA MET A 90 -11.26 6.05 -5.42
C MET A 90 -11.55 5.08 -4.28
N ILE A 91 -10.64 5.00 -3.30
CA ILE A 91 -10.82 4.11 -2.16
C ILE A 91 -12.05 4.52 -1.34
N LYS A 92 -12.24 5.82 -1.13
CA LYS A 92 -13.43 6.29 -0.42
C LYS A 92 -14.71 5.92 -1.15
N ASN A 93 -14.74 6.09 -2.47
CA ASN A 93 -15.94 5.79 -3.26
C ASN A 93 -16.23 4.30 -3.35
N GLU A 94 -15.18 3.48 -3.48
CA GLU A 94 -15.35 2.03 -3.69
C GLU A 94 -15.46 1.24 -2.38
N LEU A 95 -14.74 1.66 -1.33
CA LEU A 95 -14.63 0.90 -0.08
C LEU A 95 -15.26 1.62 1.12
N GLY A 96 -15.63 2.87 0.98
CA GLY A 96 -16.37 3.59 2.02
C GLY A 96 -15.51 4.21 3.13
N HIS A 97 -14.20 4.16 3.03
CA HIS A 97 -13.31 4.77 4.02
C HIS A 97 -12.17 5.56 3.36
N TYR A 98 -11.70 6.60 4.03
CA TYR A 98 -10.47 7.26 3.65
C TYR A 98 -9.28 6.56 4.29
N PRO A 99 -8.22 6.27 3.52
CA PRO A 99 -7.00 5.68 4.10
C PRO A 99 -6.36 6.58 5.14
N ASN A 100 -5.82 5.97 6.19
CA ASN A 100 -5.04 6.67 7.21
C ASN A 100 -3.56 6.63 6.79
N VAL A 101 -3.10 7.68 6.11
CA VAL A 101 -1.78 7.72 5.46
C VAL A 101 -0.91 8.79 6.09
N TYR A 102 0.33 8.41 6.40
CA TYR A 102 1.37 9.33 6.84
C TYR A 102 2.50 9.31 5.82
N ILE A 103 2.95 10.47 5.39
CA ILE A 103 3.99 10.61 4.38
C ILE A 103 5.25 11.15 5.06
N HIS A 104 6.37 10.47 4.84
CA HIS A 104 7.64 10.92 5.39
C HIS A 104 8.01 12.29 4.80
N PRO A 105 8.55 13.23 5.61
CA PRO A 105 8.87 14.57 5.12
C PRO A 105 9.86 14.62 3.96
N LEU A 106 10.69 13.59 3.79
CA LEU A 106 11.66 13.52 2.69
C LEU A 106 11.08 12.89 1.42
N ALA A 107 9.85 12.39 1.44
CA ALA A 107 9.21 11.88 0.23
C ALA A 107 9.07 13.01 -0.79
N CYS A 108 9.34 12.70 -2.05
CA CYS A 108 9.28 13.67 -3.14
C CYS A 108 7.87 13.70 -3.73
N ILE A 109 7.35 14.90 -3.89
CA ILE A 109 6.02 15.10 -4.47
C ILE A 109 6.14 15.84 -5.81
#